data_fd9eec8d825a0818b763b7fdf9551f56
#
_entry.id   fd9eec8d825a0818b763b7fdf9551f56
#
_cell.length_a   1.000
_cell.length_b   1.000
_cell.length_c   1.000
_cell.angle_alpha   90.00
_cell.angle_beta   90.00
_cell.angle_gamma   90.00
#
_symmetry.space_group_name_H-M   'P 1'
#
loop_
_entity.id
_entity.type
_entity.pdbx_description
1 polymer ?
#
loop_
_entity_poly.entity_id
_entity_poly.type
_entity_poly.pdbx_seq_one_letter_code
_entity_poly.pdbx_strand_id
1 'polypeptide(L)'
;MSHQILTDVAASISDLKANPMKVVASGQGLPVVVLNRNEPAFYCVPAAAYEAMMELIDDMELLKLVKARQAEESVKVSLDDL
;
A
#
# COMPACT_ATOMS: atom_id res chain seq x y z
N MET A 1 17.18 14.94 9.61
CA MET A 1 16.59 14.59 8.43
C MET A 1 15.16 14.22 8.57
N SER A 2 14.39 14.74 7.75
CA SER A 2 12.98 14.47 7.87
C SER A 2 12.58 13.39 6.89
N HIS A 3 11.61 12.65 7.28
CA HIS A 3 11.08 11.61 6.44
C HIS A 3 9.72 12.03 5.97
N GLN A 4 9.43 11.71 4.75
CA GLN A 4 8.13 12.03 4.23
C GLN A 4 7.14 10.99 4.72
N ILE A 5 6.15 11.43 5.42
CA ILE A 5 5.11 10.54 5.92
C ILE A 5 3.87 10.77 5.10
N LEU A 6 3.37 9.71 4.50
CA LEU A 6 2.26 9.81 3.56
C LEU A 6 0.91 9.66 4.20
N THR A 7 0.84 9.70 5.50
CA THR A 7 -0.43 9.61 6.19
C THR A 7 -0.33 10.45 7.44
N ASP A 8 -1.49 10.83 7.97
CA ASP A 8 -1.54 11.67 9.16
C ASP A 8 -1.51 10.90 10.45
N VAL A 9 -1.60 9.59 10.40
CA VAL A 9 -1.66 8.79 11.61
C VAL A 9 -0.45 7.90 11.72
N ALA A 10 0.19 7.94 12.87
CA ALA A 10 1.39 7.15 13.10
C ALA A 10 1.23 6.36 14.38
N ALA A 11 1.90 5.22 14.44
CA ALA A 11 1.91 4.40 15.63
C ALA A 11 3.29 3.79 15.75
N SER A 12 3.64 3.37 16.96
CA SER A 12 4.93 2.73 17.16
C SER A 12 4.77 1.22 16.96
N ILE A 13 5.90 0.54 16.80
CA ILE A 13 5.88 -0.90 16.71
C ILE A 13 5.33 -1.50 17.99
N SER A 14 5.63 -0.88 19.11
CA SER A 14 5.11 -1.38 20.39
C SER A 14 3.59 -1.30 20.42
N ASP A 15 3.04 -0.20 19.91
CA ASP A 15 1.59 -0.09 19.85
C ASP A 15 0.99 -1.17 18.97
N LEU A 16 1.63 -1.43 17.86
CA LEU A 16 1.13 -2.43 16.94
C LEU A 16 1.16 -3.82 17.57
N LYS A 17 2.22 -4.13 18.28
CA LYS A 17 2.31 -5.43 18.92
C LYS A 17 1.28 -5.58 20.03
N ALA A 18 1.00 -4.49 20.72
CA ALA A 18 0.05 -4.56 21.82
C ALA A 18 -1.37 -4.78 21.33
N ASN A 19 -1.75 -4.08 20.27
CA ASN A 19 -3.12 -4.21 19.79
C ASN A 19 -3.17 -3.83 18.31
N PRO A 20 -2.91 -4.80 17.43
CA PRO A 20 -2.86 -4.49 15.99
C PRO A 20 -4.15 -3.92 15.44
N MET A 21 -5.27 -4.46 15.88
CA MET A 21 -6.54 -3.99 15.31
C MET A 21 -6.85 -2.57 15.74
N LYS A 22 -6.43 -2.19 16.94
CA LYS A 22 -6.64 -0.84 17.39
C LYS A 22 -5.82 0.13 16.57
N VAL A 23 -4.60 -0.27 16.23
CA VAL A 23 -3.74 0.57 15.41
C VAL A 23 -4.35 0.77 14.03
N VAL A 24 -4.83 -0.30 13.43
CA VAL A 24 -5.45 -0.18 12.11
C VAL A 24 -6.69 0.70 12.19
N ALA A 25 -7.49 0.53 13.24
CA ALA A 25 -8.69 1.31 13.38
C ALA A 25 -8.42 2.79 13.57
N SER A 26 -7.26 3.12 14.15
CA SER A 26 -6.93 4.51 14.40
C SER A 26 -6.79 5.31 13.11
N GLY A 27 -6.56 4.65 11.99
CA GLY A 27 -6.44 5.34 10.72
C GLY A 27 -7.77 5.63 10.06
N GLN A 28 -8.86 5.11 10.63
CA GLN A 28 -10.20 5.38 10.11
C GLN A 28 -10.30 5.07 8.63
N GLY A 29 -9.81 3.92 8.26
CA GLY A 29 -9.89 3.47 6.88
C GLY A 29 -8.69 3.86 6.03
N LEU A 30 -7.80 4.67 6.57
CA LEU A 30 -6.62 5.10 5.83
C LEU A 30 -5.38 4.42 6.38
N PRO A 31 -4.29 4.44 5.63
CA PRO A 31 -3.07 3.81 6.10
C PRO A 31 -2.52 4.46 7.36
N VAL A 32 -1.87 3.65 8.17
CA VAL A 32 -1.22 4.12 9.38
C VAL A 32 0.26 3.79 9.24
N VAL A 33 1.12 4.77 9.40
CA VAL A 33 2.54 4.52 9.32
C VAL A 33 3.01 3.96 10.66
N VAL A 34 3.81 2.92 10.60
CA VAL A 34 4.36 2.32 11.81
C VAL A 34 5.82 2.71 11.90
N LEU A 35 6.16 3.31 13.03
CA LEU A 35 7.50 3.85 13.22
C LEU A 35 8.33 2.91 14.07
N ASN A 36 9.59 2.81 13.70
CA ASN A 36 10.57 2.09 14.49
C ASN A 36 11.67 3.08 14.77
N ARG A 37 11.84 3.43 16.03
CA ARG A 37 12.85 4.41 16.42
C ARG A 37 12.63 5.72 15.68
N ASN A 38 11.37 6.11 15.60
CA ASN A 38 10.96 7.37 15.00
C ASN A 38 11.19 7.45 13.50
N GLU A 39 11.39 6.32 12.86
CA GLU A 39 11.51 6.29 11.42
C GLU A 39 10.46 5.40 10.83
N PRO A 40 9.87 5.77 9.70
CA PRO A 40 8.86 4.92 9.09
C PRO A 40 9.44 3.57 8.73
N ALA A 41 8.83 2.53 9.25
CA ALA A 41 9.26 1.18 8.95
C ALA A 41 8.36 0.53 7.92
N PHE A 42 7.06 0.69 8.08
CA PHE A 42 6.11 0.17 7.13
C PHE A 42 4.76 0.80 7.41
N TYR A 43 3.82 0.55 6.53
CA TYR A 43 2.47 1.08 6.66
C TYR A 43 1.50 -0.04 6.87
N CYS A 44 0.53 0.19 7.74
CA CYS A 44 -0.58 -0.74 7.92
C CYS A 44 -1.75 -0.20 7.12
N VAL A 45 -2.24 -1.01 6.21
CA VAL A 45 -3.29 -0.58 5.30
C VAL A 45 -4.48 -1.50 5.46
N PRO A 46 -5.67 -0.97 5.76
CA PRO A 46 -6.84 -1.84 5.84
C PRO A 46 -7.08 -2.55 4.53
N ALA A 47 -7.66 -3.72 4.61
CA ALA A 47 -7.85 -4.53 3.41
C ALA A 47 -8.62 -3.78 2.34
N ALA A 48 -9.69 -3.11 2.72
CA ALA A 48 -10.50 -2.40 1.74
C ALA A 48 -9.70 -1.28 1.06
N ALA A 49 -8.88 -0.58 1.83
CA ALA A 49 -8.08 0.49 1.26
C ALA A 49 -7.02 -0.08 0.33
N TYR A 50 -6.42 -1.19 0.71
CA TYR A 50 -5.42 -1.82 -0.12
C TYR A 50 -6.02 -2.28 -1.43
N GLU A 51 -7.19 -2.90 -1.36
CA GLU A 51 -7.84 -3.38 -2.56
C GLU A 51 -8.22 -2.24 -3.49
N ALA A 52 -8.67 -1.13 -2.92
CA ALA A 52 -8.99 0.02 -3.75
C ALA A 52 -7.75 0.58 -4.42
N MET A 53 -6.64 0.63 -3.69
CA MET A 53 -5.39 1.09 -4.26
C MET A 53 -4.93 0.20 -5.39
N MET A 54 -5.05 -1.10 -5.19
CA MET A 54 -4.59 -2.04 -6.21
C MET A 54 -5.45 -1.98 -7.45
N GLU A 55 -6.74 -1.74 -7.29
CA GLU A 55 -7.59 -1.58 -8.44
C GLU A 55 -7.20 -0.36 -9.25
N LEU A 56 -6.89 0.72 -8.56
CA LEU A 56 -6.48 1.92 -9.24
C LEU A 56 -5.16 1.70 -9.98
N ILE A 57 -4.24 1.01 -9.34
CA ILE A 57 -2.97 0.73 -9.98
C ILE A 57 -3.16 -0.20 -11.17
N ASP A 58 -4.01 -1.18 -11.03
CA ASP A 58 -4.28 -2.09 -12.13
C ASP A 58 -4.85 -1.35 -13.32
N ASP A 59 -5.75 -0.41 -13.09
CA ASP A 59 -6.31 0.36 -14.18
C ASP A 59 -5.23 1.14 -14.90
N MET A 60 -4.34 1.74 -14.15
CA MET A 60 -3.26 2.50 -14.76
C MET A 60 -2.31 1.59 -15.51
N GLU A 61 -2.02 0.44 -14.95
CA GLU A 61 -1.14 -0.49 -15.61
C GLU A 61 -1.78 -1.08 -16.85
N LEU A 62 -3.07 -1.28 -16.81
CA LEU A 62 -3.76 -1.79 -17.94
C LEU A 62 -3.67 -0.82 -19.11
N LEU A 63 -3.79 0.46 -18.84
CA LEU A 63 -3.63 1.44 -19.90
C LEU A 63 -2.24 1.38 -20.48
N LYS A 64 -1.25 1.24 -19.65
CA LYS A 64 0.11 1.15 -20.15
C LYS A 64 0.31 -0.09 -20.98
N LEU A 65 -0.26 -1.18 -20.55
CA LEU A 65 -0.14 -2.43 -21.26
C LEU A 65 -0.81 -2.36 -22.63
N VAL A 66 -1.96 -1.73 -22.68
CA VAL A 66 -2.65 -1.61 -23.94
C VAL A 66 -1.79 -0.85 -24.92
N LYS A 67 -1.20 0.23 -24.48
CA LYS A 67 -0.34 0.99 -25.36
C LYS A 67 0.89 0.22 -25.77
N ALA A 68 1.45 -0.52 -24.84
CA ALA A 68 2.64 -1.29 -25.14
C ALA A 68 2.34 -2.41 -26.10
N ARG A 69 1.19 -3.03 -25.94
CA ARG A 69 0.86 -4.16 -26.78
C ARG A 69 0.54 -3.79 -28.18
N GLN A 70 0.15 -2.58 -28.39
CA GLN A 70 -0.04 -2.14 -29.73
C GLN A 70 1.28 -2.09 -30.45
N ALA A 71 2.35 -1.95 -29.70
CA ALA A 71 3.64 -1.89 -30.29
C ALA A 71 4.29 -3.25 -30.37
N GLU A 72 3.99 -4.12 -29.45
CA GLU A 72 4.59 -5.42 -29.49
C GLU A 72 3.67 -6.43 -28.91
N GLU A 73 3.91 -7.65 -29.28
CA GLU A 73 3.14 -8.70 -28.81
C GLU A 73 3.60 -8.96 -27.45
N SER A 74 3.04 -8.48 -26.47
CA SER A 74 3.59 -8.64 -25.21
C SER A 74 3.35 -9.97 -24.65
N VAL A 75 4.25 -10.38 -23.88
CA VAL A 75 4.14 -11.57 -23.18
C VAL A 75 3.33 -11.31 -22.00
N LYS A 76 2.38 -12.13 -21.76
CA LYS A 76 1.61 -11.97 -20.68
C LYS A 76 2.28 -12.23 -19.46
N VAL A 77 2.30 -11.35 -18.60
CA VAL A 77 2.80 -11.59 -17.33
C VAL A 77 1.69 -12.15 -16.57
N SER A 78 1.88 -13.28 -16.09
CA SER A 78 0.79 -13.89 -15.49
C SER A 78 0.82 -13.70 -14.02
N LEU A 79 -0.05 -12.95 -13.52
CA LEU A 79 -0.20 -12.83 -12.12
C LEU A 79 -0.70 -14.09 -11.53
N ASP A 80 -1.27 -14.91 -12.35
CA ASP A 80 -1.74 -16.15 -11.88
C ASP A 80 -0.64 -17.05 -11.51
N ASP A 81 0.53 -16.78 -11.96
CA ASP A 81 1.64 -17.58 -11.62
C ASP A 81 2.08 -17.39 -10.21
N LEU A 82 1.51 -16.49 -9.55
CA LEU A 82 1.91 -16.25 -8.20
C LEU A 82 1.38 -17.29 -7.25
#